data_4ff1d04929c3321fd9fb098e4ce31a60
#
_entry.id   4ff1d04929c3321fd9fb098e4ce31a60
#
_cell.length_a   1.000
_cell.length_b   1.000
_cell.length_c   1.000
_cell.angle_alpha   90.00
_cell.angle_beta   90.00
_cell.angle_gamma   90.00
#
_symmetry.space_group_name_H-M   'P 1'
#
loop_
_entity.id
_entity.type
_entity.pdbx_description
1 polymer ?
#
loop_
_entity_poly.entity_id
_entity_poly.type
_entity_poly.pdbx_seq_one_letter_code
_entity_poly.pdbx_strand_id
1 'polypeptide(L)'
;NASDRKQAIAAIKRAKRPRIYAGGGVICADACVELLEYSKRTQTPICCSAMGLSSVPYDYERYLGMIGMHGTPVANYATLNADLVIALGARFSDRVAGNREAFAQRATIIHIDIDASEISKNVPCDIPLIGDAKIILKQLMEAIKEQEHKEWCDTLQDFKTKIGLPKAAQGDRV
;
A
#
# COMPACT_ATOMS: atom_id res chain seq x y z
N ASN A 1 12.51 9.60 -12.84
CA ASN A 1 12.94 10.99 -12.91
C ASN A 1 13.38 11.48 -11.50
N ALA A 2 14.49 12.25 -11.43
CA ALA A 2 15.02 12.73 -10.14
C ALA A 2 14.07 13.72 -9.44
N SER A 3 13.32 14.49 -10.18
CA SER A 3 12.30 15.42 -9.66
C SER A 3 11.17 14.69 -8.97
N ASP A 4 10.62 13.66 -9.61
CA ASP A 4 9.49 12.89 -9.08
C ASP A 4 9.89 12.14 -7.81
N ARG A 5 11.13 11.62 -7.77
CA ARG A 5 11.68 10.98 -6.57
C ARG A 5 11.81 11.96 -5.40
N LYS A 6 12.26 13.20 -5.63
CA LYS A 6 12.32 14.23 -4.59
C LYS A 6 10.91 14.58 -4.07
N GLN A 7 9.93 14.68 -4.96
CA GLN A 7 8.54 14.92 -4.58
C GLN A 7 7.97 13.76 -3.78
N ALA A 8 8.23 12.51 -4.19
CA ALA A 8 7.80 11.32 -3.46
C ALA A 8 8.38 11.29 -2.03
N ILE A 9 9.68 11.52 -1.89
CA ILE A 9 10.34 11.57 -0.58
C ILE A 9 9.73 12.68 0.31
N ALA A 10 9.46 13.86 -0.24
CA ALA A 10 8.82 14.95 0.49
C ALA A 10 7.38 14.59 0.92
N ALA A 11 6.60 13.96 0.04
CA ALA A 11 5.25 13.50 0.36
C ALA A 11 5.26 12.42 1.45
N ILE A 12 6.16 11.44 1.38
CA ILE A 12 6.31 10.38 2.39
C ILE A 12 6.68 10.98 3.75
N LYS A 13 7.63 11.92 3.79
CA LYS A 13 8.05 12.57 5.05
C LYS A 13 6.95 13.40 5.71
N ARG A 14 6.02 13.93 4.93
CA ARG A 14 4.92 14.78 5.41
C ARG A 14 3.68 14.00 5.83
N ALA A 15 3.51 12.78 5.32
CA ALA A 15 2.32 11.97 5.54
C ALA A 15 2.15 11.61 7.02
N LYS A 16 0.90 11.67 7.48
CA LYS A 16 0.50 11.27 8.83
C LYS A 16 -0.28 9.95 8.84
N ARG A 17 -0.97 9.65 7.76
CA ARG A 17 -1.77 8.44 7.56
C ARG A 17 -1.42 7.75 6.24
N PRO A 18 -0.13 7.35 6.07
CA PRO A 18 0.28 6.68 4.86
C PRO A 18 -0.24 5.25 4.83
N ARG A 19 -0.41 4.71 3.62
CA ARG A 19 -0.58 3.29 3.39
C ARG A 19 0.08 2.85 2.08
N ILE A 20 0.48 1.59 2.03
CA ILE A 20 0.94 0.94 0.81
C ILE A 20 -0.22 0.14 0.22
N TYR A 21 -0.33 0.20 -1.10
CA TYR A 21 -1.19 -0.67 -1.90
C TYR A 21 -0.31 -1.56 -2.77
N ALA A 22 -0.10 -2.81 -2.34
CA ALA A 22 0.77 -3.76 -3.00
C ALA A 22 0.00 -4.62 -4.01
N GLY A 23 0.47 -4.63 -5.25
CA GLY A 23 -0.07 -5.46 -6.33
C GLY A 23 0.85 -6.61 -6.71
N GLY A 24 0.46 -7.35 -7.76
CA GLY A 24 1.24 -8.48 -8.29
C GLY A 24 2.64 -8.11 -8.78
N GLY A 25 2.85 -6.84 -9.16
CA GLY A 25 4.16 -6.34 -9.57
C GLY A 25 5.24 -6.43 -8.49
N VAL A 26 4.85 -6.43 -7.22
CA VAL A 26 5.78 -6.66 -6.09
C VAL A 26 6.39 -8.05 -6.16
N ILE A 27 5.55 -9.05 -6.43
CA ILE A 27 5.97 -10.45 -6.55
C ILE A 27 6.82 -10.65 -7.80
N CYS A 28 6.39 -10.07 -8.92
CA CYS A 28 7.13 -10.14 -10.19
C CYS A 28 8.52 -9.50 -10.10
N ALA A 29 8.67 -8.45 -9.31
CA ALA A 29 9.94 -7.76 -9.06
C ALA A 29 10.80 -8.43 -7.96
N ASP A 30 10.34 -9.53 -7.36
CA ASP A 30 10.99 -10.13 -6.18
C ASP A 30 11.27 -9.10 -5.07
N ALA A 31 10.28 -8.25 -4.78
CA ALA A 31 10.40 -7.09 -3.89
C ALA A 31 9.71 -7.28 -2.54
N CYS A 32 9.29 -8.50 -2.19
CA CYS A 32 8.54 -8.76 -0.96
C CYS A 32 9.35 -8.43 0.31
N VAL A 33 10.64 -8.72 0.31
CA VAL A 33 11.54 -8.43 1.43
C VAL A 33 11.67 -6.92 1.62
N GLU A 34 11.92 -6.20 0.54
CA GLU A 34 12.06 -4.75 0.55
C GLU A 34 10.75 -4.04 0.93
N LEU A 35 9.60 -4.59 0.51
CA LEU A 35 8.29 -4.10 0.93
C LEU A 35 8.11 -4.20 2.45
N LEU A 36 8.44 -5.35 3.05
CA LEU A 36 8.36 -5.54 4.49
C LEU A 36 9.34 -4.65 5.24
N GLU A 37 10.56 -4.53 4.76
CA GLU A 37 11.57 -3.66 5.37
C GLU A 37 11.14 -2.20 5.33
N TYR A 38 10.62 -1.73 4.19
CA TYR A 38 10.07 -0.39 4.07
C TYR A 38 8.92 -0.15 5.05
N SER A 39 7.96 -1.07 5.12
CA SER A 39 6.83 -0.97 6.04
C SER A 39 7.27 -0.94 7.51
N LYS A 40 8.23 -1.76 7.90
CA LYS A 40 8.80 -1.77 9.26
C LYS A 40 9.49 -0.46 9.60
N ARG A 41 10.33 0.02 8.69
CA ARG A 41 11.12 1.25 8.87
C ARG A 41 10.27 2.49 8.96
N THR A 42 9.20 2.57 8.17
CA THR A 42 8.32 3.74 8.10
C THR A 42 7.02 3.57 8.88
N GLN A 43 6.79 2.44 9.52
CA GLN A 43 5.54 2.07 10.19
C GLN A 43 4.30 2.26 9.29
N THR A 44 4.45 1.98 7.99
CA THR A 44 3.37 2.16 7.01
C THR A 44 2.58 0.88 6.83
N PRO A 45 1.26 0.89 7.07
CA PRO A 45 0.39 -0.27 6.86
C PRO A 45 0.33 -0.70 5.39
N ILE A 46 0.11 -1.99 5.16
CA ILE A 46 0.04 -2.60 3.83
C ILE A 46 -1.35 -3.17 3.57
N CYS A 47 -1.95 -2.75 2.46
CA CYS A 47 -3.11 -3.40 1.83
C CYS A 47 -2.66 -4.03 0.52
N CYS A 48 -3.34 -5.09 0.09
CA CYS A 48 -3.00 -5.77 -1.15
C CYS A 48 -4.17 -5.81 -2.14
N SER A 49 -3.83 -5.89 -3.43
CA SER A 49 -4.75 -6.41 -4.44
C SER A 49 -4.86 -7.93 -4.34
N ALA A 50 -5.82 -8.55 -5.02
CA ALA A 50 -5.91 -10.01 -5.09
C ALA A 50 -4.61 -10.65 -5.61
N MET A 51 -3.95 -10.03 -6.59
CA MET A 51 -2.68 -10.51 -7.15
C MET A 51 -1.48 -10.24 -6.25
N GLY A 52 -1.61 -9.36 -5.27
CA GLY A 52 -0.56 -9.00 -4.31
C GLY A 52 -0.65 -9.72 -2.96
N LEU A 53 -1.65 -10.58 -2.73
CA LEU A 53 -1.92 -11.20 -1.43
C LEU A 53 -0.73 -11.95 -0.83
N SER A 54 0.06 -12.64 -1.65
CA SER A 54 1.22 -13.40 -1.20
C SER A 54 2.50 -12.55 -1.03
N SER A 55 2.43 -11.24 -1.25
CA SER A 55 3.59 -10.34 -1.06
C SER A 55 3.91 -10.05 0.41
N VAL A 56 2.98 -10.32 1.31
CA VAL A 56 3.08 -10.02 2.74
C VAL A 56 2.65 -11.23 3.56
N PRO A 57 3.39 -11.62 4.63
CA PRO A 57 2.94 -12.64 5.56
C PRO A 57 1.59 -12.24 6.20
N TYR A 58 0.68 -13.21 6.31
CA TYR A 58 -0.67 -12.98 6.82
C TYR A 58 -0.69 -12.46 8.27
N ASP A 59 0.27 -12.89 9.07
CA ASP A 59 0.44 -12.54 10.49
C ASP A 59 1.25 -11.27 10.72
N TYR A 60 1.66 -10.59 9.65
CA TYR A 60 2.38 -9.32 9.80
C TYR A 60 1.49 -8.26 10.46
N GLU A 61 1.95 -7.64 11.53
CA GLU A 61 1.16 -6.73 12.38
C GLU A 61 0.49 -5.57 11.62
N ARG A 62 1.16 -5.02 10.59
CA ARG A 62 0.65 -3.90 9.78
C ARG A 62 -0.01 -4.36 8.48
N TYR A 63 -0.25 -5.65 8.32
CA TYR A 63 -1.01 -6.17 7.19
C TYR A 63 -2.50 -5.99 7.45
N LEU A 64 -3.19 -5.29 6.56
CA LEU A 64 -4.61 -4.98 6.67
C LEU A 64 -5.51 -5.87 5.80
N GLY A 65 -4.92 -6.66 4.92
CA GLY A 65 -5.65 -7.53 4.00
C GLY A 65 -5.88 -6.92 2.62
N MET A 66 -6.82 -7.50 1.89
CA MET A 66 -7.19 -7.06 0.54
C MET A 66 -8.12 -5.86 0.60
N ILE A 67 -8.00 -4.95 -0.37
CA ILE A 67 -8.94 -3.85 -0.59
C ILE A 67 -9.98 -4.21 -1.66
N GLY A 68 -11.07 -3.47 -1.69
CA GLY A 68 -12.12 -3.58 -2.68
C GLY A 68 -13.41 -4.23 -2.15
N MET A 69 -14.29 -4.63 -3.07
CA MET A 69 -15.61 -5.19 -2.76
C MET A 69 -15.55 -6.43 -1.87
N HIS A 70 -14.53 -7.28 -2.08
CA HIS A 70 -14.29 -8.50 -1.29
C HIS A 70 -13.14 -8.31 -0.30
N GLY A 71 -12.76 -7.06 -0.02
CA GLY A 71 -11.67 -6.72 0.87
C GLY A 71 -12.07 -6.73 2.33
N THR A 72 -11.07 -6.58 3.20
CA THR A 72 -11.33 -6.46 4.63
C THR A 72 -11.88 -5.07 4.97
N PRO A 73 -12.77 -4.95 5.97
CA PRO A 73 -13.27 -3.64 6.39
C PRO A 73 -12.17 -2.68 6.80
N VAL A 74 -11.10 -3.15 7.47
CA VAL A 74 -9.99 -2.30 7.89
C VAL A 74 -9.16 -1.79 6.71
N ALA A 75 -8.94 -2.61 5.67
CA ALA A 75 -8.22 -2.18 4.48
C ALA A 75 -9.02 -1.10 3.70
N ASN A 76 -10.33 -1.27 3.61
CA ASN A 76 -11.21 -0.28 2.99
C ASN A 76 -11.28 1.01 3.82
N TYR A 77 -11.37 0.91 5.14
CA TYR A 77 -11.30 2.06 6.04
C TYR A 77 -9.98 2.83 5.88
N ALA A 78 -8.85 2.13 5.87
CA ALA A 78 -7.54 2.72 5.65
C ALA A 78 -7.45 3.43 4.28
N THR A 79 -8.09 2.85 3.25
CA THR A 79 -8.15 3.45 1.92
C THR A 79 -8.87 4.80 1.91
N LEU A 80 -9.99 4.89 2.61
CA LEU A 80 -10.81 6.11 2.67
C LEU A 80 -10.20 7.22 3.54
N ASN A 81 -9.36 6.86 4.50
CA ASN A 81 -8.84 7.79 5.51
C ASN A 81 -7.34 8.08 5.39
N ALA A 82 -6.63 7.44 4.47
CA ALA A 82 -5.23 7.73 4.20
C ALA A 82 -5.04 9.14 3.63
N ASP A 83 -3.92 9.77 3.97
CA ASP A 83 -3.46 11.03 3.35
C ASP A 83 -2.37 10.80 2.28
N LEU A 84 -1.79 9.61 2.27
CA LEU A 84 -0.83 9.16 1.27
C LEU A 84 -1.09 7.70 0.91
N VAL A 85 -1.12 7.42 -0.39
CA VAL A 85 -1.16 6.06 -0.95
C VAL A 85 0.09 5.82 -1.79
N ILE A 86 0.84 4.79 -1.45
CA ILE A 86 1.95 4.31 -2.25
C ILE A 86 1.49 3.06 -2.97
N ALA A 87 1.07 3.21 -4.22
CA ALA A 87 0.69 2.08 -5.08
C ALA A 87 1.95 1.46 -5.66
N LEU A 88 2.20 0.21 -5.37
CA LEU A 88 3.42 -0.51 -5.72
C LEU A 88 3.10 -1.72 -6.59
N GLY A 89 3.42 -1.64 -7.88
CA GLY A 89 3.15 -2.69 -8.86
C GLY A 89 1.67 -3.10 -8.88
N ALA A 90 0.77 -2.14 -8.73
CA ALA A 90 -0.65 -2.36 -8.58
C ALA A 90 -1.44 -1.66 -9.67
N ARG A 91 -2.26 -2.42 -10.38
CA ARG A 91 -3.26 -1.87 -11.29
C ARG A 91 -4.51 -1.50 -10.49
N PHE A 92 -4.94 -0.26 -10.59
CA PHE A 92 -6.19 0.18 -10.01
C PHE A 92 -7.36 -0.33 -10.88
N SER A 93 -7.75 -1.60 -10.68
CA SER A 93 -8.89 -2.17 -11.41
C SER A 93 -10.21 -1.59 -10.92
N ASP A 94 -11.27 -1.69 -11.74
CA ASP A 94 -12.62 -1.22 -11.40
C ASP A 94 -13.18 -1.85 -10.13
N ARG A 95 -12.74 -3.06 -9.79
CA ARG A 95 -13.15 -3.78 -8.57
C ARG A 95 -12.55 -3.18 -7.29
N VAL A 96 -11.46 -2.43 -7.42
CA VAL A 96 -10.75 -1.79 -6.32
C VAL A 96 -11.14 -0.32 -6.19
N ALA A 97 -11.35 0.35 -7.31
CA ALA A 97 -11.64 1.77 -7.40
C ALA A 97 -13.12 2.03 -7.71
N GLY A 98 -14.05 1.28 -7.13
CA GLY A 98 -15.48 1.35 -7.43
C GLY A 98 -16.11 2.76 -7.39
N ASN A 99 -15.47 3.70 -6.73
CA ASN A 99 -15.65 5.13 -6.92
C ASN A 99 -14.28 5.78 -7.08
N ARG A 100 -13.82 5.87 -8.34
CA ARG A 100 -12.49 6.41 -8.70
C ARG A 100 -12.23 7.81 -8.15
N GLU A 101 -13.27 8.63 -8.11
CA GLU A 101 -13.18 9.99 -7.58
C GLU A 101 -13.02 10.00 -6.05
N ALA A 102 -13.73 9.16 -5.32
CA ALA A 102 -13.63 9.07 -3.88
C ALA A 102 -12.28 8.51 -3.40
N PHE A 103 -11.64 7.63 -4.19
CA PHE A 103 -10.35 7.04 -3.87
C PHE A 103 -9.21 8.09 -3.88
N ALA A 104 -9.29 9.05 -4.79
CA ALA A 104 -8.24 10.06 -5.03
C ALA A 104 -8.48 11.39 -4.31
N GLN A 105 -9.68 11.64 -3.76
CA GLN A 105 -10.06 12.98 -3.29
C GLN A 105 -9.33 13.48 -2.03
N ARG A 106 -8.67 12.60 -1.26
CA ARG A 106 -8.09 12.97 0.05
C ARG A 106 -6.63 12.58 0.23
N ALA A 107 -6.09 11.76 -0.65
CA ALA A 107 -4.74 11.24 -0.53
C ALA A 107 -3.87 11.65 -1.70
N THR A 108 -2.62 11.99 -1.43
CA THR A 108 -1.58 12.04 -2.46
C THR A 108 -1.28 10.62 -2.92
N ILE A 109 -1.24 10.38 -4.23
CA ILE A 109 -0.98 9.06 -4.82
C ILE A 109 0.40 9.03 -5.46
N ILE A 110 1.29 8.23 -4.88
CA ILE A 110 2.55 7.83 -5.50
C ILE A 110 2.30 6.49 -6.19
N HIS A 111 2.50 6.42 -7.50
CA HIS A 111 2.33 5.18 -8.24
C HIS A 111 3.68 4.69 -8.77
N ILE A 112 4.10 3.53 -8.32
CA ILE A 112 5.35 2.87 -8.67
C ILE A 112 5.00 1.68 -9.56
N ASP A 113 5.37 1.74 -10.83
CA ASP A 113 5.16 0.65 -11.78
C ASP A 113 6.31 0.61 -12.80
N ILE A 114 6.61 -0.59 -13.29
CA ILE A 114 7.58 -0.77 -14.37
C ILE A 114 7.00 -0.37 -15.73
N ASP A 115 5.69 -0.46 -15.87
CA ASP A 115 4.95 -0.12 -17.09
C ASP A 115 4.38 1.30 -16.98
N ALA A 116 4.95 2.23 -17.74
CA ALA A 116 4.49 3.60 -17.79
C ALA A 116 3.02 3.72 -18.25
N SER A 117 2.49 2.75 -19.00
CA SER A 117 1.11 2.76 -19.48
C SER A 117 0.07 2.48 -18.41
N GLU A 118 0.48 1.92 -17.28
CA GLU A 118 -0.40 1.70 -16.13
C GLU A 118 -0.54 2.95 -15.24
N ILE A 119 0.41 3.90 -15.35
CA ILE A 119 0.38 5.15 -14.57
C ILE A 119 -0.80 6.01 -14.99
N SER A 120 -1.60 6.47 -14.04
CA SER A 120 -2.80 7.30 -14.24
C SER A 120 -3.88 6.69 -15.15
N LYS A 121 -3.81 5.41 -15.46
CA LYS A 121 -4.75 4.74 -16.37
C LYS A 121 -6.16 4.64 -15.76
N ASN A 122 -6.26 4.24 -14.53
CA ASN A 122 -7.53 4.01 -13.85
C ASN A 122 -7.80 5.00 -12.71
N VAL A 123 -6.75 5.44 -12.02
CA VAL A 123 -6.81 6.44 -10.95
C VAL A 123 -5.74 7.50 -11.23
N PRO A 124 -6.08 8.80 -11.16
CA PRO A 124 -5.08 9.85 -11.30
C PRO A 124 -3.93 9.66 -10.32
N CYS A 125 -2.71 9.81 -10.80
CA CYS A 125 -1.49 9.72 -10.02
C CYS A 125 -0.86 11.10 -9.88
N ASP A 126 -0.52 11.48 -8.65
CA ASP A 126 0.15 12.76 -8.38
C ASP A 126 1.66 12.67 -8.64
N ILE A 127 2.27 11.54 -8.27
CA ILE A 127 3.73 11.36 -8.36
C ILE A 127 4.04 10.00 -8.99
N PRO A 128 4.40 9.96 -10.28
CA PRO A 128 4.78 8.73 -10.96
C PRO A 128 6.23 8.36 -10.68
N LEU A 129 6.49 7.10 -10.34
CA LEU A 129 7.82 6.53 -10.24
C LEU A 129 7.91 5.30 -11.16
N ILE A 130 8.37 5.52 -12.39
CA ILE A 130 8.47 4.45 -13.37
C ILE A 130 9.78 3.69 -13.17
N GLY A 131 9.68 2.38 -12.92
CA GLY A 131 10.82 1.50 -12.73
C GLY A 131 10.50 0.26 -11.90
N ASP A 132 11.53 -0.53 -11.69
CA ASP A 132 11.47 -1.75 -10.88
C ASP A 132 11.15 -1.45 -9.42
N ALA A 133 10.15 -2.13 -8.85
CA ALA A 133 9.65 -1.89 -7.50
C ALA A 133 10.74 -2.11 -6.43
N LYS A 134 11.58 -3.14 -6.59
CA LYS A 134 12.67 -3.46 -5.66
C LYS A 134 13.72 -2.37 -5.62
N ILE A 135 14.11 -1.87 -6.81
CA ILE A 135 15.11 -0.81 -6.93
C ILE A 135 14.58 0.50 -6.34
N ILE A 136 13.33 0.85 -6.66
CA ILE A 136 12.72 2.09 -6.16
C ILE A 136 12.55 2.05 -4.64
N LEU A 137 12.11 0.93 -4.06
CA LEU A 137 12.00 0.79 -2.60
C LEU A 137 13.36 0.97 -1.91
N LYS A 138 14.44 0.38 -2.44
CA LYS A 138 15.80 0.58 -1.91
C LYS A 138 16.20 2.05 -1.95
N GLN A 139 15.99 2.73 -3.07
CA GLN A 139 16.30 4.16 -3.21
C GLN A 139 15.49 5.04 -2.25
N LEU A 140 14.22 4.70 -1.99
CA LEU A 140 13.40 5.41 -1.02
C LEU A 140 13.93 5.18 0.41
N MET A 141 14.32 3.96 0.75
CA MET A 141 14.86 3.61 2.07
C MET A 141 16.24 4.25 2.34
N GLU A 142 17.04 4.52 1.32
CA GLU A 142 18.29 5.28 1.46
C GLU A 142 18.03 6.75 1.85
N ALA A 143 16.94 7.34 1.35
CA ALA A 143 16.59 8.74 1.54
C ALA A 143 15.67 9.01 2.74
N ILE A 144 14.96 7.99 3.22
CA ILE A 144 13.97 8.10 4.29
C ILE A 144 14.50 7.40 5.53
N LYS A 145 14.68 8.19 6.60
CA LYS A 145 14.96 7.67 7.93
C LYS A 145 13.73 6.97 8.50
N GLU A 146 13.90 6.31 9.64
CA GLU A 146 12.79 5.76 10.41
C GLU A 146 11.69 6.81 10.62
N GLN A 147 10.43 6.39 10.46
CA GLN A 147 9.26 7.22 10.69
C GLN A 147 8.34 6.52 11.69
N GLU A 148 7.59 7.31 12.42
CA GLU A 148 6.60 6.83 13.35
C GLU A 148 5.19 7.28 12.91
N HIS A 149 4.28 6.31 12.83
CA HIS A 149 2.86 6.54 12.57
C HIS A 149 2.00 5.82 13.61
N LYS A 150 2.42 5.93 14.88
CA LYS A 150 1.82 5.18 15.98
C LYS A 150 0.31 5.41 16.09
N GLU A 151 -0.13 6.66 16.08
CA GLU A 151 -1.56 7.00 16.21
C GLU A 151 -2.38 6.38 15.07
N TRP A 152 -1.87 6.43 13.85
CA TRP A 152 -2.52 5.82 12.69
C TRP A 152 -2.57 4.29 12.80
N CYS A 153 -1.46 3.67 13.16
CA CYS A 153 -1.38 2.22 13.34
C CYS A 153 -2.29 1.75 14.48
N ASP A 154 -2.35 2.47 15.60
CA ASP A 154 -3.22 2.17 16.72
C ASP A 154 -4.70 2.27 16.32
N THR A 155 -5.08 3.31 15.57
CA THR A 155 -6.44 3.48 15.03
C THR A 155 -6.85 2.29 14.17
N LEU A 156 -5.98 1.82 13.27
CA LEU A 156 -6.24 0.68 12.41
C LEU A 156 -6.29 -0.63 13.18
N GLN A 157 -5.44 -0.79 14.18
CA GLN A 157 -5.43 -1.98 15.04
C GLN A 157 -6.69 -2.07 15.90
N ASP A 158 -7.16 -0.96 16.45
CA ASP A 158 -8.42 -0.89 17.20
C ASP A 158 -9.60 -1.24 16.32
N PHE A 159 -9.62 -0.73 15.08
CA PHE A 159 -10.64 -1.05 14.10
C PHE A 159 -10.64 -2.55 13.75
N LYS A 160 -9.45 -3.11 13.52
CA LYS A 160 -9.23 -4.53 13.23
C LYS A 160 -9.72 -5.43 14.37
N THR A 161 -9.49 -5.01 15.60
CA THR A 161 -9.92 -5.74 16.80
C THR A 161 -11.44 -5.70 16.99
N LYS A 162 -12.07 -4.54 16.76
CA LYS A 162 -13.51 -4.35 16.96
C LYS A 162 -14.38 -5.09 15.93
N ILE A 163 -13.92 -5.14 14.68
CA ILE A 163 -14.70 -5.77 13.59
C ILE A 163 -14.33 -7.25 13.40
N GLY A 164 -13.13 -7.63 13.84
CA GLY A 164 -12.55 -8.95 13.62
C GLY A 164 -12.10 -9.13 12.16
N LEU A 165 -10.89 -9.67 11.96
CA LEU A 165 -10.59 -10.33 10.68
C LEU A 165 -11.33 -11.68 10.72
N PRO A 166 -11.88 -12.16 9.60
CA PRO A 166 -12.35 -13.54 9.52
C PRO A 166 -11.19 -14.42 9.99
N LYS A 167 -11.39 -15.14 11.10
CA LYS A 167 -10.42 -16.15 11.51
C LYS A 167 -10.35 -17.13 10.34
N ALA A 168 -9.15 -17.41 9.85
CA ALA A 168 -8.97 -18.50 8.92
C ALA A 168 -9.66 -19.73 9.55
N ALA A 169 -10.61 -20.31 8.84
CA ALA A 169 -11.23 -21.54 9.30
C ALA A 169 -10.09 -22.53 9.51
N GLN A 170 -9.88 -22.95 10.74
CA GLN A 170 -9.04 -24.10 11.02
C GLN A 170 -9.75 -25.27 10.34
N GLY A 171 -9.38 -25.56 9.11
CA GLY A 171 -9.85 -26.74 8.42
C GLY A 171 -9.33 -27.94 9.18
N ASP A 172 -10.21 -28.66 9.82
CA ASP A 172 -9.91 -30.04 10.20
C ASP A 172 -9.44 -30.76 8.96
N ARG A 173 -8.17 -31.15 8.95
CA ARG A 173 -7.64 -32.04 7.94
C ARG A 173 -8.30 -33.40 8.19
N VAL A 174 -9.24 -33.76 7.33
CA VAL A 174 -9.70 -35.14 7.16
C VAL A 174 -8.64 -35.94 6.42
#